data_5e8f17bbde049bba05645068b10597c7
#
_entry.id   5e8f17bbde049bba05645068b10597c7
#
_cell.length_a   1.000
_cell.length_b   1.000
_cell.length_c   1.000
_cell.angle_alpha   90.00
_cell.angle_beta   90.00
_cell.angle_gamma   90.00
#
_symmetry.space_group_name_H-M   'P 1'
#
loop_
_entity.id
_entity.type
_entity.pdbx_description
1 polymer ?
#
loop_
_entity_poly.entity_id
_entity_poly.type
_entity_poly.pdbx_seq_one_letter_code
_entity_poly.pdbx_strand_id
1 'polypeptide(L)'
;MNIDKKKPTIVLMHGSGLTHIVWSLHEQFYLSQGFNVLSVDLPGHGNSEGPSLKSIEEISDWLKSLMLKADVSKVILVGHSQGCLVGIDLASRHPESIEKLVLVAGSYRMPVNQDLIGLAEAGDEKALLLMMKWGYEGSKAFIGGNPVKKIINSAREIREVLAVDLKACNNYKNGEESLKKIDCPTLCIFGDLDIMVPVKIGLKMSEQIKNSETKIISDCGHMIIFEKAFEMRKLVIEFIIK
;
A
#
# COMPACT_ATOMS: atom_id res chain seq x y z
N MET A 1 3.22 11.71 18.33
CA MET A 1 1.81 11.27 18.16
C MET A 1 1.38 10.55 19.43
N ASN A 2 0.27 10.96 20.06
CA ASN A 2 -0.25 10.25 21.23
C ASN A 2 -1.19 9.13 20.76
N ILE A 3 -0.76 7.88 20.94
CA ILE A 3 -1.57 6.69 20.67
C ILE A 3 -2.39 6.37 21.92
N ASP A 4 -3.71 6.31 21.79
CA ASP A 4 -4.61 5.85 22.84
C ASP A 4 -4.56 4.32 22.90
N LYS A 5 -3.96 3.76 23.95
CA LYS A 5 -3.79 2.31 24.13
C LYS A 5 -5.11 1.53 24.26
N LYS A 6 -6.24 2.22 24.45
CA LYS A 6 -7.56 1.60 24.53
C LYS A 6 -8.21 1.42 23.15
N LYS A 7 -7.64 2.00 22.10
CA LYS A 7 -8.17 1.95 20.75
C LYS A 7 -7.28 1.09 19.86
N PRO A 8 -7.88 0.31 18.95
CA PRO A 8 -7.08 -0.40 17.93
C PRO A 8 -6.39 0.60 17.01
N THR A 9 -5.23 0.21 16.49
CA THR A 9 -4.41 1.06 15.63
C THR A 9 -4.43 0.57 14.20
N ILE A 10 -4.78 1.45 13.26
CA ILE A 10 -4.67 1.23 11.82
C ILE A 10 -3.35 1.83 11.36
N VAL A 11 -2.54 1.03 10.66
CA VAL A 11 -1.36 1.50 9.94
C VAL A 11 -1.68 1.56 8.45
N LEU A 12 -1.47 2.72 7.83
CA LEU A 12 -1.70 2.96 6.42
C LEU A 12 -0.35 3.04 5.69
N MET A 13 -0.09 2.05 4.82
CA MET A 13 1.16 1.87 4.09
C MET A 13 0.98 2.23 2.62
N HIS A 14 1.72 3.22 2.13
CA HIS A 14 1.66 3.67 0.74
C HIS A 14 2.36 2.73 -0.24
N GLY A 15 2.17 2.95 -1.55
CA GLY A 15 2.84 2.27 -2.65
C GLY A 15 4.15 2.93 -3.06
N SER A 16 4.83 2.34 -4.05
CA SER A 16 6.13 2.80 -4.57
C SER A 16 6.10 4.27 -5.00
N GLY A 17 7.10 5.03 -4.55
CA GLY A 17 7.28 6.44 -4.87
C GLY A 17 6.16 7.34 -4.33
N LEU A 18 5.34 6.90 -3.39
CA LEU A 18 4.29 7.70 -2.76
C LEU A 18 4.69 8.13 -1.35
N THR A 19 3.79 8.81 -0.65
CA THR A 19 3.96 9.25 0.74
C THR A 19 2.65 9.07 1.51
N HIS A 20 2.67 9.33 2.83
CA HIS A 20 1.46 9.32 3.68
C HIS A 20 0.31 10.18 3.14
N ILE A 21 0.61 11.23 2.34
CA ILE A 21 -0.39 12.16 1.78
C ILE A 21 -1.46 11.42 0.98
N VAL A 22 -1.15 10.26 0.38
CA VAL A 22 -2.13 9.48 -0.38
C VAL A 22 -3.29 8.97 0.49
N TRP A 23 -3.10 8.94 1.80
CA TRP A 23 -4.08 8.51 2.78
C TRP A 23 -4.93 9.65 3.37
N SER A 24 -4.72 10.90 2.96
CA SER A 24 -5.40 12.07 3.53
C SER A 24 -6.93 12.00 3.49
N LEU A 25 -7.51 11.33 2.48
CA LEU A 25 -8.95 11.10 2.38
C LEU A 25 -9.47 10.01 3.33
N HIS A 26 -8.59 9.21 3.93
CA HIS A 26 -8.91 8.04 4.73
C HIS A 26 -8.65 8.26 6.22
N GLU A 27 -7.56 8.96 6.55
CA GLU A 27 -7.09 9.16 7.93
C GLU A 27 -8.17 9.74 8.85
N GLN A 28 -8.74 10.89 8.49
CA GLN A 28 -9.78 11.54 9.29
C GLN A 28 -11.03 10.67 9.43
N PHE A 29 -11.36 9.90 8.41
CA PHE A 29 -12.47 8.98 8.48
C PHE A 29 -12.24 7.89 9.53
N TYR A 30 -11.08 7.20 9.53
CA TYR A 30 -10.80 6.16 10.51
C TYR A 30 -10.63 6.72 11.94
N LEU A 31 -10.04 7.91 12.09
CA LEU A 31 -10.01 8.61 13.37
C LEU A 31 -11.41 8.87 13.92
N SER A 32 -12.35 9.30 13.06
CA SER A 32 -13.76 9.55 13.46
C SER A 32 -14.51 8.26 13.84
N GLN A 33 -14.03 7.10 13.37
CA GLN A 33 -14.58 5.78 13.74
C GLN A 33 -13.96 5.22 15.02
N GLY A 34 -13.12 5.98 15.72
CA GLY A 34 -12.58 5.60 17.03
C GLY A 34 -11.26 4.81 16.98
N PHE A 35 -10.58 4.77 15.86
CA PHE A 35 -9.26 4.13 15.73
C PHE A 35 -8.12 5.13 15.98
N ASN A 36 -6.96 4.62 16.41
CA ASN A 36 -5.71 5.32 16.15
C ASN A 36 -5.32 5.11 14.68
N VAL A 37 -4.70 6.10 14.05
CA VAL A 37 -4.24 6.00 12.66
C VAL A 37 -2.78 6.42 12.54
N LEU A 38 -1.98 5.59 11.93
CA LEU A 38 -0.58 5.83 11.58
C LEU A 38 -0.45 5.79 10.06
N SER A 39 -0.48 6.94 9.40
CA SER A 39 -0.13 7.06 7.99
C SER A 39 1.38 7.24 7.90
N VAL A 40 2.10 6.23 7.43
CA VAL A 40 3.57 6.21 7.50
C VAL A 40 4.19 6.68 6.19
N ASP A 41 5.31 7.41 6.29
CA ASP A 41 6.26 7.59 5.21
C ASP A 41 7.39 6.57 5.37
N LEU A 42 7.69 5.83 4.31
CA LEU A 42 8.85 4.94 4.30
C LEU A 42 10.16 5.75 4.44
N PRO A 43 11.26 5.17 4.94
CA PRO A 43 12.55 5.84 4.97
C PRO A 43 12.93 6.41 3.60
N GLY A 44 13.37 7.67 3.58
CA GLY A 44 13.65 8.41 2.36
C GLY A 44 12.43 9.00 1.64
N HIS A 45 11.22 8.80 2.17
CA HIS A 45 9.98 9.34 1.59
C HIS A 45 9.39 10.43 2.49
N GLY A 46 8.76 11.42 1.86
CA GLY A 46 7.99 12.47 2.56
C GLY A 46 8.76 13.10 3.72
N ASN A 47 8.24 12.94 4.93
CA ASN A 47 8.84 13.47 6.15
C ASN A 47 9.78 12.47 6.87
N SER A 48 9.99 11.27 6.32
CA SER A 48 10.81 10.24 6.94
C SER A 48 12.27 10.36 6.51
N GLU A 49 13.15 10.52 7.48
CA GLU A 49 14.60 10.61 7.25
C GLU A 49 15.20 9.25 6.86
N GLY A 50 16.43 9.31 6.35
CA GLY A 50 17.27 8.17 6.04
C GLY A 50 17.20 7.76 4.56
N PRO A 51 18.06 6.84 4.17
CA PRO A 51 18.03 6.31 2.82
C PRO A 51 16.83 5.38 2.62
N SER A 52 16.33 5.30 1.38
CA SER A 52 15.29 4.33 1.00
C SER A 52 15.78 2.90 1.24
N LEU A 53 14.92 2.06 1.73
CA LEU A 53 15.18 0.64 1.99
C LEU A 53 15.12 -0.16 0.69
N LYS A 54 16.01 -1.14 0.53
CA LYS A 54 16.27 -1.78 -0.75
C LYS A 54 15.50 -3.08 -0.98
N SER A 55 14.82 -3.58 0.04
CA SER A 55 14.01 -4.80 -0.07
C SER A 55 12.71 -4.70 0.74
N ILE A 56 11.73 -5.50 0.38
CA ILE A 56 10.45 -5.60 1.10
C ILE A 56 10.68 -6.07 2.54
N GLU A 57 11.62 -6.99 2.73
CA GLU A 57 11.98 -7.51 4.04
C GLU A 57 12.55 -6.41 4.96
N GLU A 58 13.44 -5.55 4.44
CA GLU A 58 13.97 -4.40 5.18
C GLU A 58 12.86 -3.41 5.56
N ILE A 59 11.91 -3.15 4.64
CA ILE A 59 10.76 -2.26 4.90
C ILE A 59 9.86 -2.87 5.98
N SER A 60 9.63 -4.16 5.93
CA SER A 60 8.84 -4.91 6.91
C SER A 60 9.48 -4.86 8.31
N ASP A 61 10.80 -5.07 8.41
CA ASP A 61 11.56 -4.98 9.66
C ASP A 61 11.56 -3.55 10.23
N TRP A 62 11.68 -2.55 9.35
CA TRP A 62 11.57 -1.15 9.75
C TRP A 62 10.19 -0.84 10.32
N LEU A 63 9.11 -1.29 9.65
CA LEU A 63 7.75 -1.09 10.14
C LEU A 63 7.54 -1.74 11.51
N LYS A 64 8.03 -2.98 11.69
CA LYS A 64 8.00 -3.65 12.99
C LYS A 64 8.71 -2.83 14.07
N SER A 65 9.89 -2.28 13.74
CA SER A 65 10.66 -1.43 14.66
C SER A 65 9.93 -0.12 14.99
N LEU A 66 9.26 0.49 13.99
CA LEU A 66 8.44 1.68 14.19
C LEU A 66 7.27 1.40 15.14
N MET A 67 6.57 0.29 14.96
CA MET A 67 5.48 -0.14 15.83
C MET A 67 5.96 -0.29 17.29
N LEU A 68 7.10 -0.95 17.50
CA LEU A 68 7.70 -1.11 18.83
C LEU A 68 8.04 0.24 19.47
N LYS A 69 8.64 1.17 18.70
CA LYS A 69 8.95 2.53 19.18
C LYS A 69 7.69 3.34 19.51
N ALA A 70 6.60 3.09 18.81
CA ALA A 70 5.30 3.70 19.08
C ALA A 70 4.53 3.03 20.23
N ASP A 71 5.11 2.00 20.85
CA ASP A 71 4.47 1.17 21.89
C ASP A 71 3.15 0.53 21.41
N VAL A 72 3.15 0.08 20.15
CA VAL A 72 2.04 -0.61 19.50
C VAL A 72 2.48 -2.04 19.17
N SER A 73 1.90 -3.00 19.86
CA SER A 73 2.27 -4.41 19.68
C SER A 73 1.55 -5.08 18.52
N LYS A 74 0.34 -4.64 18.20
CA LYS A 74 -0.52 -5.27 17.20
C LYS A 74 -1.34 -4.22 16.44
N VAL A 75 -1.45 -4.37 15.12
CA VAL A 75 -2.10 -3.39 14.24
C VAL A 75 -3.04 -4.03 13.23
N ILE A 76 -3.97 -3.22 12.74
CA ILE A 76 -4.68 -3.44 11.49
C ILE A 76 -3.84 -2.79 10.40
N LEU A 77 -3.25 -3.57 9.50
CA LEU A 77 -2.40 -3.04 8.43
C LEU A 77 -3.17 -2.92 7.13
N VAL A 78 -3.22 -1.73 6.57
CA VAL A 78 -3.81 -1.43 5.25
C VAL A 78 -2.68 -1.05 4.31
N GLY A 79 -2.34 -1.91 3.38
CA GLY A 79 -1.29 -1.70 2.38
C GLY A 79 -1.86 -1.45 0.99
N HIS A 80 -1.33 -0.45 0.29
CA HIS A 80 -1.63 -0.20 -1.12
C HIS A 80 -0.41 -0.55 -1.98
N SER A 81 -0.62 -1.30 -3.06
CA SER A 81 0.44 -1.62 -4.04
C SER A 81 1.67 -2.27 -3.35
N GLN A 82 2.87 -1.64 -3.37
CA GLN A 82 4.04 -2.10 -2.63
C GLN A 82 3.73 -2.37 -1.15
N GLY A 83 2.88 -1.56 -0.53
CA GLY A 83 2.43 -1.78 0.85
C GLY A 83 1.76 -3.14 1.08
N CYS A 84 1.21 -3.77 0.02
CA CYS A 84 0.70 -5.14 0.10
C CYS A 84 1.83 -6.15 0.29
N LEU A 85 2.94 -6.01 -0.45
CA LEU A 85 4.10 -6.90 -0.29
C LEU A 85 4.67 -6.80 1.13
N VAL A 86 4.76 -5.57 1.66
CA VAL A 86 5.21 -5.33 3.04
C VAL A 86 4.24 -5.98 4.04
N GLY A 87 2.93 -5.83 3.83
CA GLY A 87 1.91 -6.44 4.69
C GLY A 87 1.95 -7.97 4.67
N ILE A 88 2.13 -8.57 3.49
CA ILE A 88 2.29 -10.02 3.32
C ILE A 88 3.54 -10.51 4.04
N ASP A 89 4.66 -9.83 3.85
CA ASP A 89 5.94 -10.19 4.48
C ASP A 89 5.86 -10.08 6.01
N LEU A 90 5.35 -8.96 6.52
CA LEU A 90 5.21 -8.72 7.95
C LEU A 90 4.26 -9.73 8.60
N ALA A 91 3.08 -9.98 8.00
CA ALA A 91 2.12 -10.94 8.54
C ALA A 91 2.66 -12.38 8.55
N SER A 92 3.51 -12.74 7.60
CA SER A 92 4.11 -14.07 7.54
C SER A 92 5.25 -14.28 8.51
N ARG A 93 6.08 -13.24 8.76
CA ARG A 93 7.26 -13.32 9.64
C ARG A 93 6.96 -12.94 11.09
N HIS A 94 5.95 -12.10 11.29
CA HIS A 94 5.55 -11.57 12.60
C HIS A 94 4.02 -11.62 12.78
N PRO A 95 3.40 -12.82 12.75
CA PRO A 95 1.93 -12.95 12.81
C PRO A 95 1.33 -12.35 14.07
N GLU A 96 2.08 -12.32 15.17
CA GLU A 96 1.67 -11.69 16.44
C GLU A 96 1.43 -10.18 16.31
N SER A 97 2.00 -9.53 15.30
CA SER A 97 1.96 -8.08 15.09
C SER A 97 0.76 -7.60 14.28
N ILE A 98 0.08 -8.51 13.59
CA ILE A 98 -1.03 -8.17 12.69
C ILE A 98 -2.33 -8.73 13.25
N GLU A 99 -3.27 -7.84 13.53
CA GLU A 99 -4.62 -8.20 13.95
C GLU A 99 -5.49 -8.55 12.75
N LYS A 100 -5.49 -7.66 11.76
CA LYS A 100 -6.15 -7.83 10.47
C LYS A 100 -5.28 -7.22 9.36
N LEU A 101 -5.36 -7.81 8.18
CA LEU A 101 -4.61 -7.36 7.01
C LEU A 101 -5.57 -6.90 5.91
N VAL A 102 -5.31 -5.74 5.30
CA VAL A 102 -6.05 -5.25 4.15
C VAL A 102 -5.07 -4.98 3.02
N LEU A 103 -5.25 -5.67 1.91
CA LEU A 103 -4.41 -5.63 0.71
C LEU A 103 -5.16 -4.93 -0.42
N VAL A 104 -4.73 -3.71 -0.80
CA VAL A 104 -5.40 -2.87 -1.78
C VAL A 104 -4.56 -2.76 -3.05
N ALA A 105 -5.10 -3.20 -4.17
CA ALA A 105 -4.45 -3.13 -5.49
C ALA A 105 -3.03 -3.73 -5.47
N GLY A 106 -2.86 -4.91 -4.88
CA GLY A 106 -1.57 -5.56 -4.74
C GLY A 106 -1.59 -7.04 -5.06
N SER A 107 -0.41 -7.64 -5.05
CA SER A 107 -0.23 -9.08 -5.24
C SER A 107 0.98 -9.54 -4.44
N TYR A 108 1.16 -10.86 -4.34
CA TYR A 108 2.33 -11.48 -3.70
C TYR A 108 3.61 -11.42 -4.55
N ARG A 109 3.47 -11.09 -5.82
CA ARG A 109 4.56 -10.84 -6.78
C ARG A 109 4.20 -9.65 -7.63
N MET A 110 5.10 -8.69 -7.73
CA MET A 110 4.91 -7.48 -8.53
C MET A 110 6.14 -7.27 -9.44
N PRO A 111 6.25 -8.05 -10.53
CA PRO A 111 7.33 -7.87 -11.49
C PRO A 111 7.19 -6.49 -12.15
N VAL A 112 8.30 -5.76 -12.22
CA VAL A 112 8.35 -4.42 -12.79
C VAL A 112 9.06 -4.47 -14.14
N ASN A 113 8.51 -3.73 -15.12
CA ASN A 113 9.15 -3.56 -16.42
C ASN A 113 10.53 -2.95 -16.27
N GLN A 114 11.55 -3.53 -16.90
CA GLN A 114 12.94 -3.10 -16.80
C GLN A 114 13.16 -1.69 -17.39
N ASP A 115 12.41 -1.31 -18.44
CA ASP A 115 12.48 0.03 -19.02
C ASP A 115 11.96 1.08 -18.00
N LEU A 116 10.91 0.75 -17.24
CA LEU A 116 10.41 1.62 -16.19
C LEU A 116 11.45 1.80 -15.07
N ILE A 117 12.13 0.73 -14.66
CA ILE A 117 13.23 0.79 -13.68
C ILE A 117 14.35 1.67 -14.22
N GLY A 118 14.76 1.48 -15.47
CA GLY A 118 15.82 2.27 -16.10
C GLY A 118 15.48 3.77 -16.19
N LEU A 119 14.25 4.11 -16.54
CA LEU A 119 13.77 5.50 -16.53
C LEU A 119 13.81 6.11 -15.12
N ALA A 120 13.37 5.34 -14.12
CA ALA A 120 13.39 5.79 -12.73
C ALA A 120 14.83 5.99 -12.22
N GLU A 121 15.77 5.11 -12.55
CA GLU A 121 17.20 5.24 -12.22
C GLU A 121 17.84 6.47 -12.87
N ALA A 122 17.43 6.79 -14.09
CA ALA A 122 17.88 7.99 -14.79
C ALA A 122 17.23 9.28 -14.25
N GLY A 123 16.29 9.18 -13.31
CA GLY A 123 15.51 10.32 -12.83
C GLY A 123 14.59 10.93 -13.91
N ASP A 124 14.26 10.16 -14.96
CA ASP A 124 13.42 10.63 -16.07
C ASP A 124 11.96 10.76 -15.62
N GLU A 125 11.36 11.94 -15.84
CA GLU A 125 9.95 12.20 -15.53
C GLU A 125 8.98 11.24 -16.21
N LYS A 126 9.39 10.62 -17.31
CA LYS A 126 8.61 9.60 -18.00
C LYS A 126 8.25 8.43 -17.10
N ALA A 127 9.12 8.06 -16.14
CA ALA A 127 8.80 7.00 -15.18
C ALA A 127 7.53 7.32 -14.40
N LEU A 128 7.44 8.52 -13.85
CA LEU A 128 6.27 8.99 -13.11
C LEU A 128 5.03 9.11 -14.00
N LEU A 129 5.20 9.64 -15.21
CA LEU A 129 4.10 9.77 -16.17
C LEU A 129 3.52 8.41 -16.59
N LEU A 130 4.37 7.39 -16.77
CA LEU A 130 3.94 6.02 -17.05
C LEU A 130 3.20 5.40 -15.87
N MET A 131 3.74 5.53 -14.65
CA MET A 131 3.07 5.05 -13.45
C MET A 131 1.70 5.69 -13.26
N MET A 132 1.58 7.01 -13.51
CA MET A 132 0.30 7.69 -13.48
C MET A 132 -0.66 7.19 -14.54
N LYS A 133 -0.19 7.07 -15.78
CA LYS A 133 -1.01 6.59 -16.88
C LYS A 133 -1.57 5.21 -16.57
N TRP A 134 -0.75 4.29 -16.13
CA TRP A 134 -1.17 2.91 -15.83
C TRP A 134 -2.00 2.82 -14.55
N GLY A 135 -1.70 3.65 -13.56
CA GLY A 135 -2.44 3.66 -12.29
C GLY A 135 -3.86 4.18 -12.39
N TYR A 136 -4.15 5.02 -13.40
CA TYR A 136 -5.45 5.66 -13.58
C TYR A 136 -6.12 5.29 -14.92
N GLU A 137 -5.90 4.09 -15.41
CA GLU A 137 -6.55 3.63 -16.63
C GLU A 137 -8.06 3.63 -16.44
N GLY A 138 -8.76 4.42 -17.31
CA GLY A 138 -10.21 4.57 -17.24
C GLY A 138 -10.72 5.69 -16.33
N SER A 139 -9.83 6.43 -15.64
CA SER A 139 -10.28 7.56 -14.83
C SER A 139 -10.90 8.67 -15.68
N LYS A 140 -12.16 8.93 -15.45
CA LYS A 140 -12.85 10.12 -15.97
C LYS A 140 -12.20 11.33 -15.29
N ALA A 141 -12.01 12.42 -16.08
CA ALA A 141 -11.35 13.63 -15.62
C ALA A 141 -11.86 14.09 -14.25
N PHE A 142 -10.95 14.27 -13.30
CA PHE A 142 -11.30 14.82 -11.99
C PHE A 142 -11.74 16.29 -12.14
N ILE A 143 -12.89 16.64 -11.63
CA ILE A 143 -13.32 18.04 -11.53
C ILE A 143 -12.37 18.75 -10.55
N GLY A 144 -11.68 19.80 -11.02
CA GLY A 144 -10.69 20.54 -10.23
C GLY A 144 -9.23 20.12 -10.43
N GLY A 145 -8.94 19.28 -11.43
CA GLY A 145 -7.61 18.81 -11.80
C GLY A 145 -7.25 17.48 -11.13
N ASN A 146 -6.32 16.78 -11.73
CA ASN A 146 -5.88 15.47 -11.23
C ASN A 146 -5.12 15.64 -9.90
N PRO A 147 -5.64 15.16 -8.75
CA PRO A 147 -5.00 15.30 -7.45
C PRO A 147 -3.61 14.67 -7.43
N VAL A 148 -3.38 13.66 -8.25
CA VAL A 148 -2.08 13.00 -8.40
C VAL A 148 -1.06 13.91 -9.07
N LYS A 149 -1.46 14.73 -10.03
CA LYS A 149 -0.56 15.75 -10.59
C LYS A 149 -0.04 16.71 -9.51
N LYS A 150 -0.86 17.07 -8.55
CA LYS A 150 -0.45 17.88 -7.40
C LYS A 150 0.51 17.12 -6.50
N ILE A 151 0.23 15.85 -6.22
CA ILE A 151 1.09 14.98 -5.40
C ILE A 151 2.42 14.75 -6.10
N ILE A 152 2.45 14.50 -7.41
CA ILE A 152 3.68 14.33 -8.18
C ILE A 152 4.47 15.61 -8.34
N ASN A 153 3.82 16.77 -8.50
CA ASN A 153 4.52 18.05 -8.57
C ASN A 153 5.14 18.45 -7.22
N SER A 154 4.56 18.03 -6.09
CA SER A 154 5.20 18.14 -4.77
C SER A 154 6.30 17.11 -4.55
N ALA A 155 6.36 16.09 -5.36
CA ALA A 155 7.20 14.92 -5.24
C ALA A 155 8.45 14.96 -6.14
N ARG A 156 9.10 16.12 -6.29
CA ARG A 156 10.46 16.16 -6.89
C ARG A 156 11.44 15.23 -6.16
N GLU A 157 11.22 15.02 -4.86
CA GLU A 157 11.95 14.10 -4.00
C GLU A 157 11.66 12.62 -4.30
N ILE A 158 10.50 12.30 -4.89
CA ILE A 158 10.11 10.92 -5.24
C ILE A 158 11.02 10.30 -6.31
N ARG A 159 11.67 11.09 -7.15
CA ARG A 159 12.53 10.57 -8.22
C ARG A 159 13.67 9.71 -7.68
N GLU A 160 14.24 10.09 -6.55
CA GLU A 160 15.37 9.37 -5.95
C GLU A 160 14.96 8.04 -5.34
N VAL A 161 13.73 7.95 -4.81
CA VAL A 161 13.23 6.75 -4.11
C VAL A 161 12.52 5.77 -5.03
N LEU A 162 11.91 6.25 -6.12
CA LEU A 162 11.08 5.42 -7.02
C LEU A 162 11.84 4.21 -7.57
N ALA A 163 13.07 4.40 -8.05
CA ALA A 163 13.88 3.31 -8.60
C ALA A 163 14.19 2.23 -7.54
N VAL A 164 14.43 2.65 -6.30
CA VAL A 164 14.70 1.73 -5.17
C VAL A 164 13.45 0.91 -4.87
N ASP A 165 12.30 1.55 -4.78
CA ASP A 165 11.02 0.90 -4.52
C ASP A 165 10.63 -0.11 -5.61
N LEU A 166 10.73 0.31 -6.88
CA LEU A 166 10.43 -0.56 -8.02
C LEU A 166 11.32 -1.80 -8.03
N LYS A 167 12.61 -1.65 -7.69
CA LYS A 167 13.55 -2.78 -7.54
C LYS A 167 13.18 -3.66 -6.35
N ALA A 168 12.82 -3.08 -5.21
CA ALA A 168 12.39 -3.84 -4.03
C ALA A 168 11.17 -4.72 -4.38
N CYS A 169 10.16 -4.15 -5.06
CA CYS A 169 8.99 -4.91 -5.53
C CYS A 169 9.39 -6.01 -6.51
N ASN A 170 10.19 -5.70 -7.52
CA ASN A 170 10.62 -6.66 -8.55
C ASN A 170 11.44 -7.83 -7.98
N ASN A 171 12.23 -7.57 -6.95
CA ASN A 171 13.15 -8.52 -6.36
C ASN A 171 12.54 -9.39 -5.25
N TYR A 172 11.37 -9.04 -4.73
CA TYR A 172 10.69 -9.82 -3.70
C TYR A 172 10.26 -11.19 -4.24
N LYS A 173 10.79 -12.28 -3.66
CA LYS A 173 10.56 -13.66 -4.12
C LYS A 173 9.80 -14.52 -3.11
N ASN A 174 9.70 -14.09 -1.87
CA ASN A 174 9.14 -14.89 -0.78
C ASN A 174 7.60 -14.88 -0.74
N GLY A 175 6.93 -14.08 -1.58
CA GLY A 175 5.50 -13.81 -1.49
C GLY A 175 4.61 -15.04 -1.48
N GLU A 176 4.86 -16.03 -2.36
CA GLU A 176 4.03 -17.24 -2.44
C GLU A 176 4.11 -18.09 -1.16
N GLU A 177 5.29 -18.24 -0.60
CA GLU A 177 5.47 -18.97 0.66
C GLU A 177 4.94 -18.16 1.86
N SER A 178 5.00 -16.83 1.78
CA SER A 178 4.46 -15.93 2.80
C SER A 178 2.94 -16.00 2.89
N LEU A 179 2.22 -16.11 1.76
CA LEU A 179 0.76 -16.23 1.75
C LEU A 179 0.26 -17.40 2.61
N LYS A 180 0.94 -18.55 2.53
CA LYS A 180 0.58 -19.78 3.26
C LYS A 180 0.71 -19.63 4.79
N LYS A 181 1.47 -18.66 5.24
CA LYS A 181 1.76 -18.39 6.67
C LYS A 181 0.87 -17.29 7.26
N ILE A 182 0.02 -16.66 6.45
CA ILE A 182 -0.90 -15.61 6.93
C ILE A 182 -2.09 -16.28 7.62
N ASP A 183 -2.19 -16.10 8.93
CA ASP A 183 -3.29 -16.66 9.74
C ASP A 183 -4.34 -15.60 10.14
N CYS A 184 -3.99 -14.30 10.09
CA CYS A 184 -4.93 -13.24 10.43
C CYS A 184 -6.04 -13.08 9.37
N PRO A 185 -7.25 -12.60 9.77
CA PRO A 185 -8.27 -12.21 8.80
C PRO A 185 -7.73 -11.21 7.79
N THR A 186 -7.96 -11.47 6.50
CA THR A 186 -7.41 -10.67 5.40
C THR A 186 -8.50 -10.22 4.44
N LEU A 187 -8.52 -8.93 4.10
CA LEU A 187 -9.37 -8.35 3.06
C LEU A 187 -8.52 -7.98 1.85
N CYS A 188 -8.87 -8.49 0.68
CA CYS A 188 -8.25 -8.14 -0.59
C CYS A 188 -9.21 -7.27 -1.41
N ILE A 189 -8.76 -6.08 -1.84
CA ILE A 189 -9.57 -5.12 -2.62
C ILE A 189 -8.89 -4.84 -3.94
N PHE A 190 -9.60 -5.04 -5.04
CA PHE A 190 -9.08 -4.84 -6.41
C PHE A 190 -10.00 -3.93 -7.22
N GLY A 191 -9.43 -3.15 -8.14
CA GLY A 191 -10.17 -2.42 -9.18
C GLY A 191 -10.30 -3.29 -10.42
N ASP A 192 -11.47 -3.32 -11.05
CA ASP A 192 -11.73 -4.15 -12.24
C ASP A 192 -10.97 -3.70 -13.49
N LEU A 193 -10.54 -2.43 -13.52
CA LEU A 193 -9.76 -1.83 -14.60
C LEU A 193 -8.26 -1.70 -14.28
N ASP A 194 -7.79 -2.32 -13.18
CA ASP A 194 -6.37 -2.26 -12.80
C ASP A 194 -5.51 -3.05 -13.80
N ILE A 195 -4.69 -2.33 -14.57
CA ILE A 195 -3.74 -2.94 -15.53
C ILE A 195 -2.36 -3.18 -14.93
N MET A 196 -2.03 -2.56 -13.79
CA MET A 196 -0.77 -2.79 -13.07
C MET A 196 -0.80 -4.09 -12.29
N VAL A 197 -1.92 -4.36 -11.62
CA VAL A 197 -2.20 -5.62 -10.90
C VAL A 197 -3.56 -6.14 -11.33
N PRO A 198 -3.63 -6.85 -12.47
CA PRO A 198 -4.90 -7.38 -12.98
C PRO A 198 -5.64 -8.24 -11.95
N VAL A 199 -6.96 -8.07 -11.85
CA VAL A 199 -7.83 -8.77 -10.89
C VAL A 199 -7.57 -10.27 -10.84
N LYS A 200 -7.34 -10.91 -11.99
CA LYS A 200 -7.04 -12.34 -12.07
C LYS A 200 -5.82 -12.76 -11.22
N ILE A 201 -4.82 -11.89 -11.13
CA ILE A 201 -3.61 -12.13 -10.31
C ILE A 201 -3.94 -11.96 -8.83
N GLY A 202 -4.72 -10.92 -8.51
CA GLY A 202 -5.19 -10.67 -7.15
C GLY A 202 -6.08 -11.80 -6.61
N LEU A 203 -6.99 -12.32 -7.43
CA LEU A 203 -7.82 -13.47 -7.05
C LEU A 203 -6.99 -14.72 -6.73
N LYS A 204 -5.99 -15.05 -7.57
CA LYS A 204 -5.05 -16.13 -7.29
C LYS A 204 -4.27 -15.97 -5.99
N MET A 205 -3.99 -14.73 -5.61
CA MET A 205 -3.37 -14.40 -4.32
C MET A 205 -4.33 -14.68 -3.18
N SER A 206 -5.54 -14.13 -3.25
CA SER A 206 -6.52 -14.27 -2.17
C SER A 206 -6.90 -15.73 -1.91
N GLU A 207 -7.02 -16.56 -2.95
CA GLU A 207 -7.29 -18.00 -2.84
C GLU A 207 -6.24 -18.77 -2.02
N GLN A 208 -5.03 -18.24 -1.89
CA GLN A 208 -3.94 -18.86 -1.14
C GLN A 208 -3.88 -18.42 0.33
N ILE A 209 -4.66 -17.41 0.73
CA ILE A 209 -4.76 -16.93 2.10
C ILE A 209 -5.95 -17.59 2.79
N LYS A 210 -5.71 -18.35 3.83
CA LYS A 210 -6.70 -19.19 4.52
C LYS A 210 -7.97 -18.45 4.96
N ASN A 211 -7.81 -17.25 5.50
CA ASN A 211 -8.89 -16.44 6.07
C ASN A 211 -9.08 -15.13 5.26
N SER A 212 -9.30 -15.24 3.94
CA SER A 212 -9.43 -14.06 3.10
C SER A 212 -10.87 -13.80 2.64
N GLU A 213 -11.22 -12.50 2.58
CA GLU A 213 -12.38 -11.97 1.86
C GLU A 213 -11.88 -11.17 0.66
N THR A 214 -12.56 -11.24 -0.49
CA THR A 214 -12.21 -10.46 -1.68
C THR A 214 -13.34 -9.52 -2.07
N LYS A 215 -12.97 -8.28 -2.44
CA LYS A 215 -13.88 -7.28 -3.01
C LYS A 215 -13.30 -6.74 -4.30
N ILE A 216 -14.14 -6.63 -5.32
CA ILE A 216 -13.80 -6.00 -6.61
C ILE A 216 -14.63 -4.74 -6.73
N ILE A 217 -13.98 -3.60 -6.97
CA ILE A 217 -14.62 -2.31 -7.16
C ILE A 217 -14.69 -2.03 -8.67
N SER A 218 -15.88 -1.77 -9.16
CA SER A 218 -16.14 -1.50 -10.58
C SER A 218 -15.72 -0.10 -11.01
N ASP A 219 -15.39 0.06 -12.30
CA ASP A 219 -14.92 1.30 -12.89
C ASP A 219 -13.74 1.92 -12.11
N CYS A 220 -12.77 1.11 -11.75
CA CYS A 220 -11.66 1.51 -10.89
C CYS A 220 -10.34 0.89 -11.34
N GLY A 221 -9.30 1.72 -11.47
CA GLY A 221 -7.95 1.31 -11.78
C GLY A 221 -7.15 0.92 -10.52
N HIS A 222 -5.84 1.11 -10.60
CA HIS A 222 -4.89 0.78 -9.53
C HIS A 222 -4.99 1.74 -8.33
N MET A 223 -5.34 3.01 -8.58
CA MET A 223 -5.36 4.04 -7.55
C MET A 223 -6.71 4.11 -6.81
N ILE A 224 -7.20 2.95 -6.36
CA ILE A 224 -8.45 2.77 -5.61
C ILE A 224 -8.57 3.78 -4.47
N ILE A 225 -7.45 4.06 -3.79
CA ILE A 225 -7.36 5.01 -2.67
C ILE A 225 -7.78 6.44 -3.02
N PHE A 226 -7.82 6.78 -4.32
CA PHE A 226 -8.31 8.06 -4.83
C PHE A 226 -9.57 7.92 -5.65
N GLU A 227 -9.59 6.95 -6.57
CA GLU A 227 -10.68 6.79 -7.54
C GLU A 227 -12.00 6.42 -6.87
N LYS A 228 -11.92 5.58 -5.84
CA LYS A 228 -13.07 5.04 -5.10
C LYS A 228 -12.84 5.11 -3.58
N ALA A 229 -12.27 6.23 -3.12
CA ALA A 229 -11.90 6.42 -1.71
C ALA A 229 -13.06 6.16 -0.73
N PHE A 230 -14.27 6.62 -1.06
CA PHE A 230 -15.45 6.43 -0.22
C PHE A 230 -15.84 4.95 -0.12
N GLU A 231 -15.91 4.26 -1.25
CA GLU A 231 -16.28 2.85 -1.31
C GLU A 231 -15.23 1.98 -0.61
N MET A 232 -13.94 2.22 -0.91
CA MET A 232 -12.84 1.50 -0.28
C MET A 232 -12.88 1.61 1.25
N ARG A 233 -12.95 2.83 1.80
CA ARG A 233 -12.96 3.00 3.27
C ARG A 233 -14.18 2.39 3.95
N LYS A 234 -15.34 2.34 3.26
CA LYS A 234 -16.53 1.64 3.73
C LYS A 234 -16.28 0.13 3.82
N LEU A 235 -15.71 -0.47 2.77
CA LEU A 235 -15.36 -1.90 2.77
C LEU A 235 -14.36 -2.22 3.88
N VAL A 236 -13.35 -1.37 4.07
CA VAL A 236 -12.35 -1.55 5.12
C VAL A 236 -13.00 -1.49 6.51
N ILE A 237 -13.82 -0.46 6.79
CA ILE A 237 -14.45 -0.34 8.12
C ILE A 237 -15.40 -1.50 8.40
N GLU A 238 -16.21 -1.92 7.43
CA GLU A 238 -17.10 -3.08 7.55
C GLU A 238 -16.35 -4.38 7.86
N PHE A 239 -15.14 -4.52 7.34
CA PHE A 239 -14.28 -5.67 7.61
C PHE A 239 -13.63 -5.60 9.00
N ILE A 240 -13.13 -4.45 9.39
CA ILE A 240 -12.34 -4.35 10.62
C ILE A 240 -13.19 -4.35 11.90
N ILE A 241 -14.49 -3.99 11.83
CA ILE A 241 -15.40 -3.99 12.98
C ILE A 241 -16.09 -5.35 13.21
N LYS A 242 -15.98 -6.29 12.26
CA LYS A 242 -16.44 -7.68 12.46
C LYS A 242 -15.57 -8.39 13.49
#